data_21dd0f20b76fbaeac4a7cdcd02a24103
#
_entry.id   21dd0f20b76fbaeac4a7cdcd02a24103
#
_cell.length_a   1.000
_cell.length_b   1.000
_cell.length_c   1.000
_cell.angle_alpha   90.00
_cell.angle_beta   90.00
_cell.angle_gamma   90.00
#
_symmetry.space_group_name_H-M   'P 1'
#
loop_
_entity.id
_entity.type
_entity.pdbx_description
1 polymer ?
#
loop_
_entity_poly.entity_id
_entity_poly.type
_entity_poly.pdbx_seq_one_letter_code
_entity_poly.pdbx_strand_id
1 'polypeptide(L)'
;MEVQHTKQVRILVIAAVEAEREAIVRGIGGDSRFDVRTSGAGVGMAAAAAGAALASGGYTLAVSAGIGGGFPGQAPVGSVVISDAIIAADLGAETPEGFRTAQELGFGGNRLPAQTELAAKLQAALAERFPGRRALTGPVLTVSTATGTAATAAAWELRHPGAAAEAMEGYGVACAASLFGLPCMEVRGISNAVGPRDRAAWRIGEALQALEEAFCAFRELLDRLGPDAAELTYKQEVQQ
;
A
#
# COMPACT_ATOMS: atom_id res chain seq x y z
N MET A 1 -6.15 -39.59 -1.84
CA MET A 1 -5.66 -38.56 -2.79
C MET A 1 -6.45 -37.29 -2.49
N GLU A 2 -5.90 -36.41 -1.65
CA GLU A 2 -6.47 -35.07 -1.48
C GLU A 2 -6.23 -34.29 -2.77
N VAL A 3 -7.31 -33.90 -3.41
CA VAL A 3 -7.28 -32.95 -4.52
C VAL A 3 -6.89 -31.60 -3.89
N GLN A 4 -5.64 -31.22 -3.97
CA GLN A 4 -5.21 -29.85 -3.68
C GLN A 4 -5.99 -28.94 -4.67
N HIS A 5 -7.06 -28.33 -4.19
CA HIS A 5 -7.68 -27.22 -4.91
C HIS A 5 -6.66 -26.07 -4.86
N THR A 6 -5.91 -25.90 -5.92
CA THR A 6 -5.11 -24.67 -6.13
C THR A 6 -6.09 -23.50 -6.09
N LYS A 7 -6.09 -22.74 -5.00
CA LYS A 7 -6.92 -21.55 -4.89
C LYS A 7 -6.53 -20.59 -6.01
N GLN A 8 -7.50 -20.26 -6.84
CA GLN A 8 -7.29 -19.28 -7.91
C GLN A 8 -6.94 -17.93 -7.30
N VAL A 9 -5.89 -17.29 -7.81
CA VAL A 9 -5.47 -15.95 -7.36
C VAL A 9 -6.59 -14.95 -7.62
N ARG A 10 -7.02 -14.24 -6.58
CA ARG A 10 -7.98 -13.14 -6.66
C ARG A 10 -7.56 -12.03 -5.72
N ILE A 11 -7.30 -10.86 -6.27
CA ILE A 11 -6.69 -9.72 -5.57
C ILE A 11 -7.74 -8.61 -5.46
N LEU A 12 -8.04 -8.21 -4.22
CA LEU A 12 -8.79 -6.99 -3.97
C LEU A 12 -7.85 -5.80 -4.01
N VAL A 13 -8.14 -4.79 -4.81
CA VAL A 13 -7.41 -3.53 -4.83
C VAL A 13 -8.34 -2.40 -4.41
N ILE A 14 -7.96 -1.65 -3.39
CA ILE A 14 -8.67 -0.48 -2.89
C ILE A 14 -7.89 0.78 -3.26
N ALA A 15 -8.53 1.63 -4.06
CA ALA A 15 -8.08 2.98 -4.38
C ALA A 15 -8.96 4.02 -3.68
N ALA A 16 -8.44 5.21 -3.37
CA ALA A 16 -9.23 6.24 -2.70
C ALA A 16 -10.20 6.94 -3.67
N VAL A 17 -9.75 7.22 -4.88
CA VAL A 17 -10.49 8.04 -5.86
C VAL A 17 -10.51 7.40 -7.25
N GLU A 18 -11.46 7.84 -8.08
CA GLU A 18 -11.68 7.26 -9.41
C GLU A 18 -10.45 7.38 -10.32
N ALA A 19 -9.72 8.49 -10.28
CA ALA A 19 -8.52 8.67 -11.11
C ALA A 19 -7.42 7.62 -10.82
N GLU A 20 -7.27 7.21 -9.56
CA GLU A 20 -6.36 6.12 -9.16
C GLU A 20 -6.88 4.78 -9.65
N ARG A 21 -8.18 4.50 -9.44
CA ARG A 21 -8.83 3.29 -9.94
C ARG A 21 -8.66 3.14 -11.45
N GLU A 22 -8.89 4.20 -12.21
CA GLU A 22 -8.71 4.19 -13.67
C GLU A 22 -7.28 3.89 -14.09
N ALA A 23 -6.27 4.48 -13.41
CA ALA A 23 -4.86 4.20 -13.68
C ALA A 23 -4.54 2.71 -13.42
N ILE A 24 -5.01 2.15 -12.31
CA ILE A 24 -4.85 0.74 -11.96
C ILE A 24 -5.51 -0.14 -13.03
N VAL A 25 -6.77 0.16 -13.40
CA VAL A 25 -7.53 -0.61 -14.41
C VAL A 25 -6.84 -0.60 -15.77
N ARG A 26 -6.24 0.52 -16.19
CA ARG A 26 -5.43 0.55 -17.41
C ARG A 26 -4.20 -0.36 -17.29
N GLY A 27 -3.51 -0.32 -16.16
CA GLY A 27 -2.31 -1.16 -15.91
C GLY A 27 -2.61 -2.66 -15.95
N ILE A 28 -3.70 -3.10 -15.32
CA ILE A 28 -4.09 -4.53 -15.32
C ILE A 28 -4.67 -5.01 -16.65
N GLY A 29 -5.10 -4.10 -17.55
CA GLY A 29 -5.55 -4.47 -18.89
C GLY A 29 -6.77 -5.41 -18.92
N GLY A 30 -7.67 -5.33 -17.95
CA GLY A 30 -8.88 -6.17 -17.87
C GLY A 30 -8.65 -7.57 -17.27
N ASP A 31 -7.54 -7.81 -16.61
CA ASP A 31 -7.24 -9.09 -15.94
C ASP A 31 -8.24 -9.35 -14.80
N SER A 32 -8.99 -10.45 -14.92
CA SER A 32 -10.07 -10.82 -14.00
C SER A 32 -9.59 -11.27 -12.60
N ARG A 33 -8.29 -11.45 -12.42
CA ARG A 33 -7.71 -11.72 -11.09
C ARG A 33 -7.81 -10.50 -10.16
N PHE A 34 -7.96 -9.31 -10.72
CA PHE A 34 -8.04 -8.06 -9.95
C PHE A 34 -9.47 -7.53 -9.85
N ASP A 35 -9.93 -7.32 -8.64
CA ASP A 35 -11.18 -6.60 -8.33
C ASP A 35 -10.81 -5.22 -7.77
N VAL A 36 -10.94 -4.17 -8.58
CA VAL A 36 -10.49 -2.81 -8.24
C VAL A 36 -11.70 -1.97 -7.84
N ARG A 37 -11.68 -1.45 -6.60
CA ARG A 37 -12.77 -0.67 -6.02
C ARG A 37 -12.30 0.67 -5.48
N THR A 38 -13.17 1.67 -5.52
CA THR A 38 -12.96 2.94 -4.84
C THR A 38 -13.57 2.90 -3.45
N SER A 39 -12.86 3.49 -2.47
CA SER A 39 -13.34 3.60 -1.09
C SER A 39 -13.79 5.00 -0.70
N GLY A 40 -13.25 6.04 -1.28
CA GLY A 40 -13.12 7.37 -0.71
C GLY A 40 -11.82 7.49 0.09
N ALA A 41 -11.40 8.73 0.35
CA ALA A 41 -10.16 9.02 1.06
C ALA A 41 -10.25 8.71 2.56
N GLY A 42 -9.14 8.26 3.12
CA GLY A 42 -8.93 8.09 4.55
C GLY A 42 -9.14 6.68 5.08
N VAL A 43 -8.47 6.41 6.20
CA VAL A 43 -8.33 5.07 6.81
C VAL A 43 -9.68 4.41 7.11
N GLY A 44 -10.67 5.16 7.59
CA GLY A 44 -12.00 4.62 7.94
C GLY A 44 -12.78 4.16 6.71
N MET A 45 -12.80 4.96 5.63
CA MET A 45 -13.47 4.62 4.38
C MET A 45 -12.80 3.41 3.71
N ALA A 46 -11.49 3.38 3.70
CA ALA A 46 -10.71 2.29 3.14
C ALA A 46 -10.95 0.97 3.90
N ALA A 47 -10.98 1.01 5.23
CA ALA A 47 -11.26 -0.15 6.08
C ALA A 47 -12.67 -0.69 5.84
N ALA A 48 -13.68 0.19 5.78
CA ALA A 48 -15.08 -0.20 5.55
C ALA A 48 -15.28 -0.83 4.17
N ALA A 49 -14.72 -0.20 3.12
CA ALA A 49 -14.81 -0.71 1.76
C ALA A 49 -14.10 -2.06 1.58
N ALA A 50 -12.87 -2.17 2.12
CA ALA A 50 -12.13 -3.43 2.10
C ALA A 50 -12.87 -4.53 2.86
N GLY A 51 -13.34 -4.26 4.09
CA GLY A 51 -14.09 -5.21 4.90
C GLY A 51 -15.37 -5.71 4.22
N ALA A 52 -16.14 -4.80 3.63
CA ALA A 52 -17.35 -5.16 2.88
C ALA A 52 -17.04 -6.03 1.65
N ALA A 53 -15.95 -5.73 0.92
CA ALA A 53 -15.52 -6.52 -0.21
C ALA A 53 -15.04 -7.91 0.22
N LEU A 54 -14.15 -7.99 1.22
CA LEU A 54 -13.55 -9.23 1.71
C LEU A 54 -14.60 -10.18 2.31
N ALA A 55 -15.68 -9.66 2.89
CA ALA A 55 -16.80 -10.46 3.41
C ALA A 55 -17.47 -11.33 2.34
N SER A 56 -17.37 -10.98 1.03
CA SER A 56 -17.87 -11.83 -0.05
C SER A 56 -17.01 -13.07 -0.30
N GLY A 57 -15.81 -13.14 0.27
CA GLY A 57 -14.87 -14.26 0.18
C GLY A 57 -14.13 -14.39 -1.16
N GLY A 58 -13.26 -15.39 -1.22
CA GLY A 58 -12.56 -15.80 -2.43
C GLY A 58 -11.31 -14.97 -2.80
N TYR A 59 -10.95 -13.94 -2.02
CA TYR A 59 -9.70 -13.21 -2.21
C TYR A 59 -8.51 -13.94 -1.58
N THR A 60 -7.35 -13.73 -2.16
CA THR A 60 -6.07 -14.26 -1.69
C THR A 60 -5.12 -13.17 -1.23
N LEU A 61 -5.33 -11.92 -1.64
CA LEU A 61 -4.53 -10.75 -1.28
C LEU A 61 -5.41 -9.50 -1.27
N ALA A 62 -5.15 -8.59 -0.34
CA ALA A 62 -5.66 -7.23 -0.37
C ALA A 62 -4.54 -6.23 -0.66
N VAL A 63 -4.81 -5.25 -1.51
CA VAL A 63 -3.85 -4.20 -1.88
C VAL A 63 -4.48 -2.83 -1.67
N SER A 64 -3.82 -1.97 -0.90
CA SER A 64 -4.11 -0.53 -0.92
C SER A 64 -3.28 0.12 -2.01
N ALA A 65 -3.89 0.86 -2.93
CA ALA A 65 -3.15 1.44 -4.04
C ALA A 65 -3.65 2.85 -4.38
N GLY A 66 -2.71 3.74 -4.69
CA GLY A 66 -3.00 5.12 -5.03
C GLY A 66 -1.75 5.97 -5.15
N ILE A 67 -1.94 7.28 -5.13
CA ILE A 67 -0.82 8.22 -5.05
C ILE A 67 -0.47 8.51 -3.59
N GLY A 68 0.72 9.06 -3.34
CA GLY A 68 1.17 9.43 -2.00
C GLY A 68 2.27 10.48 -2.02
N GLY A 69 2.64 10.95 -0.84
CA GLY A 69 3.83 11.76 -0.62
C GLY A 69 5.05 10.88 -0.39
N GLY A 70 6.19 11.22 -0.99
CA GLY A 70 7.48 10.56 -0.73
C GLY A 70 8.30 11.32 0.29
N PHE A 71 8.94 10.63 1.22
CA PHE A 71 9.86 11.28 2.15
C PHE A 71 11.13 11.71 1.42
N PRO A 72 11.62 12.95 1.66
CA PRO A 72 12.85 13.47 1.05
C PRO A 72 14.04 12.54 1.28
N GLY A 73 14.83 12.30 0.22
CA GLY A 73 15.95 11.35 0.30
C GLY A 73 15.60 9.87 0.20
N GLN A 74 14.33 9.49 0.42
CA GLN A 74 13.83 8.12 0.31
C GLN A 74 13.15 7.89 -1.06
N ALA A 75 11.99 8.51 -1.28
CA ALA A 75 11.17 8.29 -2.46
C ALA A 75 10.96 9.59 -3.26
N PRO A 76 11.66 9.80 -4.38
CA PRO A 76 11.47 10.99 -5.21
C PRO A 76 10.12 10.97 -5.92
N VAL A 77 9.63 12.16 -6.29
CA VAL A 77 8.43 12.33 -7.11
C VAL A 77 8.56 11.53 -8.40
N GLY A 78 7.48 10.89 -8.82
CA GLY A 78 7.42 10.00 -9.97
C GLY A 78 7.91 8.58 -9.70
N SER A 79 8.44 8.25 -8.51
CA SER A 79 8.78 6.87 -8.15
C SER A 79 7.55 6.05 -7.73
N VAL A 80 7.74 4.74 -7.62
CA VAL A 80 6.78 3.80 -7.00
C VAL A 80 7.36 3.30 -5.68
N VAL A 81 6.57 3.39 -4.62
CA VAL A 81 6.86 2.74 -3.33
C VAL A 81 5.95 1.54 -3.17
N ILE A 82 6.53 0.38 -2.87
CA ILE A 82 5.82 -0.86 -2.53
C ILE A 82 6.12 -1.13 -1.06
N SER A 83 5.09 -1.29 -0.24
CA SER A 83 5.28 -1.40 1.21
C SER A 83 6.01 -2.68 1.63
N ASP A 84 6.95 -2.56 2.54
CA ASP A 84 7.47 -3.65 3.37
C ASP A 84 6.87 -3.64 4.77
N ALA A 85 6.24 -2.53 5.16
CA ALA A 85 5.42 -2.39 6.35
C ALA A 85 4.36 -1.29 6.15
N ILE A 86 3.20 -1.47 6.77
CA ILE A 86 2.08 -0.53 6.77
C ILE A 86 1.88 -0.02 8.19
N ILE A 87 2.00 1.30 8.39
CA ILE A 87 2.08 1.90 9.73
C ILE A 87 1.03 2.99 9.89
N ALA A 88 0.17 2.89 10.93
CA ALA A 88 -0.67 4.00 11.38
C ALA A 88 0.21 4.97 12.19
N ALA A 89 0.65 6.05 11.56
CA ALA A 89 1.66 6.94 12.15
C ALA A 89 1.10 7.81 13.28
N ASP A 90 -0.17 8.17 13.21
CA ASP A 90 -0.88 9.05 14.14
C ASP A 90 -1.83 8.29 15.10
N LEU A 91 -1.74 6.95 15.17
CA LEU A 91 -2.54 6.15 16.08
C LEU A 91 -1.86 6.09 17.47
N GLY A 92 -2.42 6.81 18.43
CA GLY A 92 -1.87 6.92 19.78
C GLY A 92 -2.56 7.99 20.62
N ALA A 93 -1.84 8.51 21.59
CA ALA A 93 -2.31 9.61 22.44
C ALA A 93 -1.25 10.71 22.61
N GLU A 94 -1.72 11.94 22.76
CA GLU A 94 -0.91 13.06 23.22
C GLU A 94 -0.76 12.98 24.73
N THR A 95 0.48 13.13 25.22
CA THR A 95 0.82 13.17 26.64
C THR A 95 1.62 14.44 26.94
N PRO A 96 1.79 14.84 28.21
CA PRO A 96 2.65 15.98 28.56
C PRO A 96 4.09 15.84 28.04
N GLU A 97 4.57 14.60 27.87
CA GLU A 97 5.91 14.26 27.37
C GLU A 97 5.96 14.13 25.83
N GLY A 98 4.83 14.29 25.14
CA GLY A 98 4.66 14.21 23.70
C GLY A 98 3.76 13.05 23.26
N PHE A 99 3.74 12.78 21.98
CA PHE A 99 2.92 11.71 21.40
C PHE A 99 3.48 10.33 21.74
N ARG A 100 2.58 9.42 22.15
CA ARG A 100 2.86 8.00 22.37
C ARG A 100 1.96 7.14 21.49
N THR A 101 2.55 6.16 20.81
CA THR A 101 1.82 5.24 19.94
C THR A 101 0.87 4.33 20.72
N ALA A 102 -0.17 3.82 20.07
CA ALA A 102 -1.06 2.81 20.66
C ALA A 102 -0.30 1.61 21.21
N GLN A 103 0.78 1.19 20.53
CA GLN A 103 1.64 0.10 20.97
C GLN A 103 2.36 0.43 22.29
N GLU A 104 2.94 1.63 22.42
CA GLU A 104 3.61 2.06 23.67
C GLU A 104 2.63 2.20 24.85
N LEU A 105 1.35 2.42 24.53
CA LEU A 105 0.26 2.54 25.53
C LEU A 105 -0.39 1.17 25.85
N GLY A 106 0.01 0.10 25.16
CA GLY A 106 -0.53 -1.24 25.39
C GLY A 106 -1.91 -1.49 24.76
N PHE A 107 -2.35 -0.64 23.83
CA PHE A 107 -3.64 -0.75 23.13
C PHE A 107 -3.57 -1.50 21.79
N GLY A 108 -2.51 -2.27 21.54
CA GLY A 108 -2.29 -2.99 20.30
C GLY A 108 -1.24 -2.34 19.39
N GLY A 109 -0.91 -3.01 18.29
CA GLY A 109 0.11 -2.54 17.36
C GLY A 109 -0.41 -1.42 16.44
N ASN A 110 0.47 -0.52 16.06
CA ASN A 110 0.24 0.47 15.01
C ASN A 110 0.97 0.13 13.69
N ARG A 111 1.56 -1.07 13.62
CA ARG A 111 2.30 -1.58 12.46
C ARG A 111 1.75 -2.95 12.06
N LEU A 112 1.40 -3.11 10.80
CA LEU A 112 0.96 -4.37 10.21
C LEU A 112 2.00 -4.84 9.18
N PRO A 113 2.22 -6.17 9.09
CA PRO A 113 3.14 -6.72 8.10
C PRO A 113 2.60 -6.51 6.69
N ALA A 114 3.49 -6.24 5.74
CA ALA A 114 3.19 -6.28 4.33
C ALA A 114 3.76 -7.57 3.70
N GLN A 115 3.28 -7.93 2.51
CA GLN A 115 3.78 -9.09 1.76
C GLN A 115 5.13 -8.77 1.13
N THR A 116 6.20 -8.87 1.90
CA THR A 116 7.54 -8.39 1.54
C THR A 116 8.18 -9.17 0.38
N GLU A 117 7.95 -10.49 0.29
CA GLU A 117 8.48 -11.29 -0.81
C GLU A 117 7.86 -10.89 -2.14
N LEU A 118 6.53 -10.73 -2.18
CA LEU A 118 5.83 -10.28 -3.38
C LEU A 118 6.21 -8.82 -3.72
N ALA A 119 6.40 -7.97 -2.71
CA ALA A 119 6.85 -6.59 -2.89
C ALA A 119 8.23 -6.52 -3.57
N ALA A 120 9.20 -7.33 -3.14
CA ALA A 120 10.52 -7.40 -3.75
C ALA A 120 10.45 -7.93 -5.20
N LYS A 121 9.63 -8.95 -5.46
CA LYS A 121 9.42 -9.48 -6.82
C LYS A 121 8.76 -8.43 -7.74
N LEU A 122 7.79 -7.68 -7.24
CA LEU A 122 7.13 -6.62 -7.99
C LEU A 122 8.10 -5.45 -8.27
N GLN A 123 8.92 -5.08 -7.30
CA GLN A 123 9.97 -4.07 -7.49
C GLN A 123 10.91 -4.47 -8.64
N ALA A 124 11.40 -5.71 -8.64
CA ALA A 124 12.29 -6.22 -9.69
C ALA A 124 11.59 -6.26 -11.06
N ALA A 125 10.35 -6.74 -11.12
CA ALA A 125 9.55 -6.81 -12.34
C ALA A 125 9.30 -5.41 -12.93
N LEU A 126 9.01 -4.42 -12.07
CA LEU A 126 8.81 -3.03 -12.49
C LEU A 126 10.11 -2.41 -13.04
N ALA A 127 11.23 -2.63 -12.37
CA ALA A 127 12.53 -2.13 -12.84
C ALA A 127 12.94 -2.77 -14.18
N GLU A 128 12.66 -4.06 -14.39
CA GLU A 128 12.89 -4.76 -15.65
C GLU A 128 12.01 -4.22 -16.78
N ARG A 129 10.71 -4.08 -16.51
CA ARG A 129 9.72 -3.69 -17.52
C ARG A 129 9.78 -2.22 -17.90
N PHE A 130 10.10 -1.37 -16.92
CA PHE A 130 10.17 0.09 -17.05
C PHE A 130 11.49 0.62 -16.47
N PRO A 131 12.65 0.46 -17.17
CA PRO A 131 13.97 0.80 -16.63
C PRO A 131 14.15 2.27 -16.21
N GLY A 132 13.30 3.18 -16.74
CA GLY A 132 13.28 4.59 -16.34
C GLY A 132 12.45 4.88 -15.09
N ARG A 133 11.67 3.90 -14.59
CA ARG A 133 10.84 4.05 -13.40
C ARG A 133 11.60 3.61 -12.15
N ARG A 134 11.84 4.54 -11.24
CA ARG A 134 12.40 4.19 -9.94
C ARG A 134 11.36 3.49 -9.08
N ALA A 135 11.63 2.26 -8.68
CA ALA A 135 10.82 1.48 -7.76
C ALA A 135 11.64 1.16 -6.50
N LEU A 136 11.02 1.23 -5.34
CA LEU A 136 11.65 0.92 -4.07
C LEU A 136 10.67 0.25 -3.12
N THR A 137 11.19 -0.52 -2.18
CA THR A 137 10.44 -1.02 -1.03
C THR A 137 10.75 -0.18 0.21
N GLY A 138 9.77 -0.03 1.09
CA GLY A 138 9.96 0.69 2.35
C GLY A 138 8.64 0.86 3.11
N PRO A 139 8.71 1.30 4.38
CA PRO A 139 7.52 1.54 5.19
C PRO A 139 6.65 2.65 4.59
N VAL A 140 5.33 2.40 4.53
CA VAL A 140 4.34 3.41 4.15
C VAL A 140 3.55 3.83 5.40
N LEU A 141 3.54 5.13 5.66
CA LEU A 141 2.82 5.72 6.78
C LEU A 141 1.38 6.03 6.36
N THR A 142 0.42 5.59 7.15
CA THR A 142 -0.98 6.03 7.04
C THR A 142 -1.22 7.13 8.06
N VAL A 143 -1.71 8.26 7.60
CA VAL A 143 -2.06 9.43 8.44
C VAL A 143 -3.51 9.86 8.21
N SER A 144 -4.15 10.37 9.24
CA SER A 144 -5.50 10.96 9.14
C SER A 144 -5.46 12.39 8.58
N THR A 145 -4.34 13.07 8.74
CA THR A 145 -4.09 14.42 8.22
C THR A 145 -2.80 14.42 7.41
N ALA A 146 -2.90 14.69 6.11
CA ALA A 146 -1.73 14.76 5.24
C ALA A 146 -0.74 15.83 5.73
N THR A 147 0.53 15.48 5.76
CA THR A 147 1.61 16.34 6.26
C THR A 147 1.73 17.61 5.44
N GLY A 148 1.67 18.76 6.11
CA GLY A 148 1.69 20.07 5.48
C GLY A 148 2.82 20.99 5.95
N THR A 149 3.69 20.54 6.86
CA THR A 149 4.79 21.33 7.41
C THR A 149 6.09 20.54 7.48
N ALA A 150 7.22 21.24 7.43
CA ALA A 150 8.53 20.63 7.60
C ALA A 150 8.71 20.02 9.01
N ALA A 151 8.13 20.67 10.03
CA ALA A 151 8.20 20.20 11.41
C ALA A 151 7.48 18.85 11.59
N THR A 152 6.28 18.69 11.00
CA THR A 152 5.56 17.42 11.04
C THR A 152 6.29 16.33 10.25
N ALA A 153 6.83 16.66 9.07
CA ALA A 153 7.63 15.70 8.29
C ALA A 153 8.84 15.18 9.09
N ALA A 154 9.60 16.10 9.72
CA ALA A 154 10.73 15.72 10.56
C ALA A 154 10.32 14.87 11.77
N ALA A 155 9.15 15.14 12.37
CA ALA A 155 8.62 14.34 13.46
C ALA A 155 8.27 12.91 13.01
N TRP A 156 7.77 12.74 11.78
CA TRP A 156 7.53 11.41 11.22
C TRP A 156 8.83 10.66 10.95
N GLU A 157 9.83 11.31 10.33
CA GLU A 157 11.14 10.70 10.06
C GLU A 157 11.84 10.25 11.35
N LEU A 158 11.72 11.05 12.42
CA LEU A 158 12.28 10.69 13.71
C LEU A 158 11.58 9.47 14.34
N ARG A 159 10.25 9.40 14.28
CA ARG A 159 9.46 8.29 14.85
C ARG A 159 9.51 7.02 14.00
N HIS A 160 9.62 7.17 12.69
CA HIS A 160 9.57 6.07 11.72
C HIS A 160 10.80 6.13 10.79
N PRO A 161 12.00 5.85 11.31
CA PRO A 161 13.22 5.90 10.50
C PRO A 161 13.10 5.02 9.25
N GLY A 162 13.46 5.58 8.11
CA GLY A 162 13.37 4.88 6.82
C GLY A 162 11.97 4.86 6.19
N ALA A 163 10.98 5.58 6.74
CA ALA A 163 9.68 5.73 6.10
C ALA A 163 9.86 6.24 4.67
N ALA A 164 9.29 5.52 3.70
CA ALA A 164 9.44 5.82 2.28
C ALA A 164 8.32 6.73 1.76
N ALA A 165 7.09 6.51 2.20
CA ALA A 165 5.94 7.28 1.73
C ALA A 165 4.91 7.53 2.82
N GLU A 166 4.03 8.52 2.58
CA GLU A 166 2.84 8.87 3.36
C GLU A 166 1.60 8.74 2.47
N ALA A 167 0.55 8.14 3.02
CA ALA A 167 -0.77 8.03 2.42
C ALA A 167 -1.87 8.06 3.50
N MET A 168 -3.13 7.82 3.14
CA MET A 168 -4.24 7.95 4.07
C MET A 168 -5.09 6.68 4.25
N GLU A 169 -4.83 5.60 3.51
CA GLU A 169 -5.73 4.43 3.41
C GLU A 169 -5.11 3.11 3.88
N GLY A 170 -3.79 2.93 3.69
CA GLY A 170 -3.12 1.63 3.74
C GLY A 170 -3.39 0.83 5.00
N TYR A 171 -3.30 1.45 6.17
CA TYR A 171 -3.55 0.77 7.45
C TYR A 171 -5.00 0.27 7.57
N GLY A 172 -5.97 1.00 7.01
CA GLY A 172 -7.36 0.57 7.00
C GLY A 172 -7.58 -0.70 6.17
N VAL A 173 -6.98 -0.77 4.98
CA VAL A 173 -7.04 -1.97 4.14
C VAL A 173 -6.33 -3.14 4.81
N ALA A 174 -5.17 -2.88 5.42
CA ALA A 174 -4.41 -3.91 6.12
C ALA A 174 -5.13 -4.45 7.36
N CYS A 175 -5.83 -3.60 8.13
CA CYS A 175 -6.70 -4.02 9.23
C CYS A 175 -7.82 -4.94 8.73
N ALA A 176 -8.51 -4.56 7.65
CA ALA A 176 -9.55 -5.39 7.07
C ALA A 176 -8.99 -6.74 6.60
N ALA A 177 -7.87 -6.75 5.87
CA ALA A 177 -7.21 -7.97 5.43
C ALA A 177 -6.85 -8.90 6.60
N SER A 178 -6.29 -8.34 7.66
CA SER A 178 -5.92 -9.08 8.89
C SER A 178 -7.12 -9.77 9.55
N LEU A 179 -8.30 -9.11 9.59
CA LEU A 179 -9.52 -9.71 10.13
C LEU A 179 -9.98 -10.94 9.34
N PHE A 180 -9.66 -11.01 8.05
CA PHE A 180 -9.97 -12.15 7.18
C PHE A 180 -8.80 -13.13 7.02
N GLY A 181 -7.70 -12.95 7.74
CA GLY A 181 -6.51 -13.80 7.66
C GLY A 181 -5.81 -13.72 6.29
N LEU A 182 -5.90 -12.58 5.60
CA LEU A 182 -5.33 -12.37 4.29
C LEU A 182 -4.07 -11.50 4.38
N PRO A 183 -3.06 -11.76 3.54
CA PRO A 183 -1.94 -10.87 3.38
C PRO A 183 -2.38 -9.53 2.77
N CYS A 184 -1.59 -8.49 3.07
CA CYS A 184 -1.81 -7.14 2.54
C CYS A 184 -0.53 -6.60 1.91
N MET A 185 -0.68 -5.74 0.92
CA MET A 185 0.37 -4.96 0.30
C MET A 185 -0.13 -3.53 0.06
N GLU A 186 0.79 -2.57 0.00
CA GLU A 186 0.45 -1.20 -0.38
C GLU A 186 1.38 -0.73 -1.50
N VAL A 187 0.83 -0.05 -2.51
CA VAL A 187 1.55 0.46 -3.69
C VAL A 187 1.21 1.92 -3.89
N ARG A 188 2.22 2.79 -3.86
CA ARG A 188 2.05 4.24 -4.01
C ARG A 188 2.90 4.81 -5.14
N GLY A 189 2.24 5.48 -6.11
CA GLY A 189 2.90 6.40 -7.03
C GLY A 189 3.15 7.75 -6.32
N ILE A 190 4.38 8.24 -6.34
CA ILE A 190 4.76 9.44 -5.58
C ILE A 190 4.44 10.71 -6.35
N SER A 191 3.49 11.50 -5.84
CA SER A 191 3.03 12.74 -6.46
C SER A 191 3.73 14.00 -5.97
N ASN A 192 4.23 14.00 -4.74
CA ASN A 192 4.83 15.15 -4.06
C ASN A 192 5.80 14.69 -2.97
N ALA A 193 6.63 15.60 -2.50
CA ALA A 193 7.40 15.39 -1.28
C ALA A 193 6.51 15.54 -0.04
N VAL A 194 6.74 14.73 0.99
CA VAL A 194 6.18 14.93 2.34
C VAL A 194 6.84 16.15 2.95
N GLY A 195 6.04 17.11 3.44
CA GLY A 195 6.55 18.35 4.03
C GLY A 195 5.67 19.55 3.74
N PRO A 196 6.25 20.75 3.59
CA PRO A 196 5.48 21.96 3.32
C PRO A 196 4.57 21.80 2.11
N ARG A 197 3.28 22.16 2.30
CA ARG A 197 2.26 21.98 1.28
C ARG A 197 2.44 22.96 0.12
N ASP A 198 3.05 22.50 -0.96
CA ASP A 198 3.15 23.20 -2.24
C ASP A 198 2.41 22.44 -3.34
N ARG A 199 1.14 22.80 -3.58
CA ARG A 199 0.31 22.14 -4.59
C ARG A 199 0.78 22.38 -6.03
N ALA A 200 1.54 23.45 -6.30
CA ALA A 200 2.08 23.74 -7.62
C ALA A 200 3.21 22.75 -8.02
N ALA A 201 3.90 22.21 -7.01
CA ALA A 201 4.93 21.19 -7.21
C ALA A 201 4.39 19.77 -7.38
N TRP A 202 3.08 19.53 -7.18
CA TRP A 202 2.50 18.20 -7.29
C TRP A 202 2.50 17.68 -8.74
N ARG A 203 2.92 16.44 -8.92
CA ARG A 203 3.01 15.74 -10.21
C ARG A 203 2.03 14.56 -10.22
N ILE A 204 0.72 14.88 -10.05
CA ILE A 204 -0.35 13.86 -9.97
C ILE A 204 -0.36 12.97 -11.22
N GLY A 205 -0.22 13.56 -12.43
CA GLY A 205 -0.19 12.78 -13.67
C GLY A 205 0.95 11.77 -13.73
N GLU A 206 2.16 12.18 -13.29
CA GLU A 206 3.34 11.29 -13.26
C GLU A 206 3.15 10.17 -12.23
N ALA A 207 2.53 10.46 -11.09
CA ALA A 207 2.24 9.47 -10.05
C ALA A 207 1.18 8.47 -10.50
N LEU A 208 0.13 8.90 -11.19
CA LEU A 208 -0.88 8.02 -11.77
C LEU A 208 -0.29 7.14 -12.88
N GLN A 209 0.60 7.69 -13.72
CA GLN A 209 1.34 6.89 -14.70
C GLN A 209 2.24 5.85 -14.01
N ALA A 210 2.96 6.22 -12.94
CA ALA A 210 3.78 5.31 -12.17
C ALA A 210 2.93 4.17 -11.57
N LEU A 211 1.72 4.48 -11.10
CA LEU A 211 0.76 3.51 -10.59
C LEU A 211 0.29 2.54 -11.69
N GLU A 212 -0.05 3.06 -12.88
CA GLU A 212 -0.42 2.26 -14.05
C GLU A 212 0.71 1.28 -14.44
N GLU A 213 1.95 1.77 -14.54
CA GLU A 213 3.13 0.96 -14.83
C GLU A 213 3.37 -0.13 -13.76
N ALA A 214 3.16 0.19 -12.47
CA ALA A 214 3.28 -0.78 -11.38
C ALA A 214 2.26 -1.91 -11.51
N PHE A 215 1.02 -1.61 -11.86
CA PHE A 215 -0.01 -2.64 -12.05
C PHE A 215 0.13 -3.41 -13.36
N CYS A 216 0.70 -2.82 -14.40
CA CYS A 216 1.12 -3.54 -15.60
C CYS A 216 2.19 -4.59 -15.27
N ALA A 217 3.24 -4.19 -14.54
CA ALA A 217 4.29 -5.10 -14.10
C ALA A 217 3.76 -6.17 -13.12
N PHE A 218 2.80 -5.81 -12.25
CA PHE A 218 2.18 -6.75 -11.32
C PHE A 218 1.40 -7.85 -12.05
N ARG A 219 0.58 -7.49 -13.03
CA ARG A 219 -0.13 -8.46 -13.88
C ARG A 219 0.86 -9.42 -14.55
N GLU A 220 1.90 -8.89 -15.22
CA GLU A 220 2.91 -9.70 -15.91
C GLU A 220 3.72 -10.59 -14.94
N LEU A 221 3.97 -10.11 -13.71
CA LEU A 221 4.58 -10.91 -12.66
C LEU A 221 3.70 -12.11 -12.29
N LEU A 222 2.39 -11.91 -12.11
CA LEU A 222 1.47 -13.01 -11.81
C LEU A 222 1.40 -14.04 -12.93
N ASP A 223 1.52 -13.61 -14.20
CA ASP A 223 1.59 -14.52 -15.35
C ASP A 223 2.86 -15.37 -15.32
N ARG A 224 3.99 -14.78 -14.94
CA ARG A 224 5.29 -15.48 -14.80
C ARG A 224 5.32 -16.45 -13.62
N LEU A 225 4.66 -16.10 -12.51
CA LEU A 225 4.59 -16.94 -11.31
C LEU A 225 3.64 -18.14 -11.51
N GLY A 226 2.63 -18.01 -12.37
CA GLY A 226 1.67 -19.09 -12.61
C GLY A 226 1.04 -19.62 -11.32
N PRO A 227 1.04 -20.95 -11.07
CA PRO A 227 0.50 -21.56 -9.85
C PRO A 227 1.16 -21.07 -8.55
N ASP A 228 2.46 -20.72 -8.58
CA ASP A 228 3.22 -20.26 -7.40
C ASP A 228 2.73 -18.89 -6.90
N ALA A 229 2.02 -18.13 -7.74
CA ALA A 229 1.38 -16.88 -7.31
C ALA A 229 0.42 -17.09 -6.14
N ALA A 230 -0.26 -18.23 -6.06
CA ALA A 230 -1.16 -18.57 -4.97
C ALA A 230 -0.42 -18.69 -3.63
N GLU A 231 0.80 -19.25 -3.60
CA GLU A 231 1.58 -19.38 -2.37
C GLU A 231 2.04 -18.02 -1.85
N LEU A 232 2.47 -17.12 -2.74
CA LEU A 232 2.92 -15.77 -2.37
C LEU A 232 1.77 -14.86 -1.89
N THR A 233 0.55 -15.13 -2.34
CA THR A 233 -0.62 -14.39 -1.91
C THR A 233 -1.31 -15.02 -0.67
N TYR A 234 -0.83 -16.13 -0.11
CA TYR A 234 -1.53 -16.88 0.94
C TYR A 234 -0.75 -17.06 2.25
N LYS A 235 0.56 -16.78 2.30
CA LYS A 235 1.35 -17.00 3.52
C LYS A 235 1.36 -15.76 4.42
N GLN A 236 0.51 -15.77 5.45
CA GLN A 236 0.85 -15.23 6.77
C GLN A 236 0.85 -16.40 7.75
N GLU A 237 2.03 -16.79 8.23
CA GLU A 237 2.11 -17.49 9.51
C GLU A 237 1.67 -16.49 10.57
N VAL A 238 0.49 -16.74 11.13
CA VAL A 238 0.01 -16.02 12.31
C VAL A 238 0.95 -16.42 13.46
N GLN A 239 1.93 -15.60 13.76
CA GLN A 239 2.61 -15.65 15.04
C GLN A 239 1.62 -15.14 16.08
N GLN A 240 1.09 -16.08 16.88
CA GLN A 240 0.30 -15.81 18.09
C GLN A 240 1.17 -15.15 19.17
#